data_8033df86464b39e9987ecfcdaffa4836
#
_entry.id   8033df86464b39e9987ecfcdaffa4836
#
_cell.length_a   1.000
_cell.length_b   1.000
_cell.length_c   1.000
_cell.angle_alpha   90.00
_cell.angle_beta   90.00
_cell.angle_gamma   90.00
#
_symmetry.space_group_name_H-M   'P 1'
#
loop_
_entity.id
_entity.type
_entity.pdbx_description
1 polymer ?
#
loop_
_entity_poly.entity_id
_entity_poly.type
_entity_poly.pdbx_seq_one_letter_code
_entity_poly.pdbx_strand_id
1 'polypeptide(L)'
;LTASADTGEGPFDEIFSNFMDKSPDALFRRMDPDYHYPTFGDDSTVTEDAPTSGKFYVKMKKDDTYGLWGHYKIGYMDTDLTQVDRGLYGANLHYQPLETTHFGEPRLMIDGFAADPGTVAGRDELRGTGGSLYYLSRQDVLPGSERLRIEVRDKDSGVVLGVKNLVPILDYDIDYLQGRILMAQPLSITADDNLLVSTESISGNPVYLVARYEFTPGFEDPDVLAVGGRLHYWLNDYVKIGVTASQDEEADTENSLQGIDLTLRRSSESWIKVETGRTEGPGSLTAGSDDGGYDFDEVDFLGDNETEASAYRVDVSLGAKDIFENGRGRLTLYHQDREAGYAAPGQTTDRDVIQY
;
A
#
# COMPACT_ATOMS: atom_id res chain seq x y z
N LEU A 1 -2.47 -16.00 -25.81
CA LEU A 1 -3.20 -16.23 -24.56
C LEU A 1 -2.38 -17.15 -23.69
N THR A 2 -1.99 -16.69 -22.51
CA THR A 2 -1.26 -17.49 -21.53
C THR A 2 -2.19 -17.75 -20.35
N ALA A 3 -2.27 -19.00 -19.90
CA ALA A 3 -2.94 -19.37 -18.67
C ALA A 3 -1.97 -20.17 -17.83
N SER A 4 -1.82 -19.80 -16.56
CA SER A 4 -1.01 -20.53 -15.59
C SER A 4 -1.82 -20.85 -14.36
N ALA A 5 -1.62 -22.05 -13.81
CA ALA A 5 -2.20 -22.48 -12.55
C ALA A 5 -1.13 -23.26 -11.79
N ASP A 6 -0.84 -22.81 -10.58
CA ASP A 6 0.02 -23.55 -9.66
C ASP A 6 -0.86 -24.17 -8.57
N THR A 7 -0.76 -25.49 -8.42
CA THR A 7 -1.60 -26.27 -7.51
C THR A 7 -0.85 -26.69 -6.26
N GLY A 8 0.42 -26.33 -6.14
CA GLY A 8 1.28 -26.84 -5.07
C GLY A 8 1.38 -28.38 -5.08
N GLU A 9 1.88 -28.99 -4.01
CA GLU A 9 2.10 -30.43 -3.88
C GLU A 9 0.89 -31.22 -3.34
N GLY A 10 -0.33 -30.68 -3.45
CA GLY A 10 -1.55 -31.35 -2.98
C GLY A 10 -2.15 -32.33 -3.99
N PRO A 11 -2.88 -33.39 -3.56
CA PRO A 11 -3.61 -34.27 -4.45
C PRO A 11 -4.73 -33.52 -5.18
N PHE A 12 -5.02 -33.95 -6.40
CA PHE A 12 -5.91 -33.24 -7.36
C PHE A 12 -7.36 -33.04 -6.85
N ASP A 13 -7.80 -33.87 -5.94
CA ASP A 13 -9.11 -33.81 -5.27
C ASP A 13 -9.18 -32.78 -4.13
N GLU A 14 -8.04 -32.35 -3.61
CA GLU A 14 -7.95 -31.30 -2.58
C GLU A 14 -7.75 -29.90 -3.15
N ILE A 15 -7.46 -29.75 -4.45
CA ILE A 15 -7.25 -28.44 -5.10
C ILE A 15 -8.45 -27.54 -4.89
N PHE A 16 -9.66 -28.09 -4.91
CA PHE A 16 -10.88 -27.30 -4.74
C PHE A 16 -11.32 -27.13 -3.28
N SER A 17 -10.83 -27.97 -2.36
CA SER A 17 -11.08 -27.78 -0.92
C SER A 17 -10.21 -26.66 -0.34
N ASN A 18 -9.05 -26.42 -0.90
CA ASN A 18 -8.13 -25.35 -0.50
C ASN A 18 -8.51 -23.95 -1.01
N PHE A 19 -9.63 -23.81 -1.73
CA PHE A 19 -10.12 -22.49 -2.13
C PHE A 19 -10.54 -21.62 -0.96
N MET A 20 -10.87 -22.21 0.18
CA MET A 20 -11.38 -21.53 1.35
C MET A 20 -10.55 -21.79 2.62
N ASP A 21 -9.69 -22.80 2.64
CA ASP A 21 -8.88 -23.13 3.81
C ASP A 21 -7.48 -22.50 3.70
N LYS A 22 -7.24 -21.48 4.52
CA LYS A 22 -5.87 -21.03 4.81
C LYS A 22 -5.13 -22.18 5.47
N SER A 23 -4.06 -22.68 4.84
CA SER A 23 -3.25 -23.73 5.45
C SER A 23 -2.55 -23.17 6.69
N PRO A 24 -2.93 -23.58 7.92
CA PRO A 24 -2.25 -23.11 9.13
C PRO A 24 -0.76 -23.50 9.15
N ASP A 25 -0.35 -24.47 8.36
CA ASP A 25 1.06 -24.90 8.25
C ASP A 25 1.96 -23.85 7.54
N ALA A 26 1.40 -22.96 6.72
CA ALA A 26 2.15 -21.89 6.09
C ALA A 26 2.62 -20.84 7.09
N LEU A 27 1.87 -20.64 8.17
CA LEU A 27 2.19 -19.68 9.25
C LEU A 27 3.41 -20.12 10.09
N PHE A 28 3.73 -21.41 10.13
CA PHE A 28 4.82 -21.95 10.95
C PHE A 28 6.14 -22.15 10.22
N ARG A 29 6.20 -21.95 8.91
CA ARG A 29 7.42 -22.15 8.13
C ARG A 29 8.19 -20.83 8.04
N ARG A 30 9.38 -20.78 8.63
CA ARG A 30 10.36 -19.71 8.45
C ARG A 30 10.90 -19.60 7.01
N MET A 31 10.75 -20.65 6.22
CA MET A 31 11.06 -20.67 4.80
C MET A 31 9.75 -20.75 4.06
N ASP A 32 9.49 -19.78 3.22
CA ASP A 32 8.38 -19.84 2.28
C ASP A 32 8.66 -21.02 1.34
N PRO A 33 7.79 -22.06 1.30
CA PRO A 33 7.99 -23.19 0.41
C PRO A 33 7.90 -22.79 -1.07
N ASP A 34 7.31 -21.63 -1.37
CA ASP A 34 7.20 -21.11 -2.72
C ASP A 34 8.46 -20.34 -3.16
N TYR A 35 9.36 -20.00 -2.21
CA TYR A 35 10.71 -19.53 -2.52
C TYR A 35 11.65 -20.70 -2.77
N HIS A 36 12.06 -20.85 -4.02
CA HIS A 36 13.13 -21.76 -4.36
C HIS A 36 14.47 -21.21 -3.89
N TYR A 37 15.01 -21.79 -2.83
CA TYR A 37 16.38 -21.53 -2.40
C TYR A 37 17.33 -22.39 -3.23
N PRO A 38 18.13 -21.81 -4.14
CA PRO A 38 19.05 -22.59 -4.93
C PRO A 38 20.03 -23.32 -4.02
N THR A 39 19.99 -24.65 -4.04
CA THR A 39 21.03 -25.49 -3.46
C THR A 39 22.27 -25.41 -4.31
N PHE A 40 23.43 -25.46 -3.69
CA PHE A 40 24.69 -25.41 -4.42
C PHE A 40 24.76 -26.55 -5.47
N GLY A 41 24.84 -26.18 -6.76
CA GLY A 41 24.84 -27.11 -7.87
C GLY A 41 23.50 -27.39 -8.53
N ASP A 42 22.42 -26.74 -8.07
CA ASP A 42 21.13 -26.72 -8.74
C ASP A 42 21.09 -25.54 -9.76
N ASP A 43 20.87 -25.88 -11.02
CA ASP A 43 20.71 -24.92 -12.12
C ASP A 43 19.23 -24.75 -12.53
N SER A 44 18.30 -25.29 -11.75
CA SER A 44 16.88 -25.08 -11.97
C SER A 44 16.53 -23.61 -11.79
N THR A 45 15.79 -23.08 -12.74
CA THR A 45 15.23 -21.71 -12.66
C THR A 45 13.75 -21.81 -12.35
N VAL A 46 13.34 -21.22 -11.23
CA VAL A 46 11.92 -20.98 -10.96
C VAL A 46 11.53 -19.69 -11.65
N THR A 47 10.55 -19.76 -12.55
CA THR A 47 9.98 -18.61 -13.21
C THR A 47 8.67 -18.30 -12.50
N GLU A 48 8.61 -17.21 -11.76
CA GLU A 48 7.34 -16.72 -11.22
C GLU A 48 6.53 -16.09 -12.35
N ASP A 49 5.45 -16.74 -12.77
CA ASP A 49 4.55 -16.27 -13.81
C ASP A 49 3.59 -15.19 -13.32
N ALA A 50 3.40 -15.08 -12.00
CA ALA A 50 2.56 -14.08 -11.38
C ALA A 50 3.08 -13.69 -9.98
N PRO A 51 3.04 -12.40 -9.61
CA PRO A 51 3.37 -11.95 -8.27
C PRO A 51 2.21 -12.30 -7.31
N THR A 52 2.11 -13.55 -6.92
CA THR A 52 1.11 -14.06 -5.99
C THR A 52 1.79 -14.53 -4.71
N SER A 53 1.14 -14.32 -3.58
CA SER A 53 1.53 -14.95 -2.33
C SER A 53 0.54 -16.11 -2.07
N GLY A 54 1.03 -17.35 -2.06
CA GLY A 54 0.20 -18.54 -1.85
C GLY A 54 0.28 -19.55 -3.00
N LYS A 55 -0.17 -20.77 -2.73
CA LYS A 55 0.08 -21.94 -3.59
C LYS A 55 -0.86 -22.07 -4.78
N PHE A 56 -2.06 -21.49 -4.72
CA PHE A 56 -3.03 -21.60 -5.79
C PHE A 56 -3.37 -20.26 -6.39
N TYR A 57 -3.19 -20.13 -7.67
CA TYR A 57 -3.67 -19.01 -8.44
C TYR A 57 -4.03 -19.43 -9.87
N VAL A 58 -4.91 -18.71 -10.49
CA VAL A 58 -5.22 -18.83 -11.92
C VAL A 58 -5.06 -17.46 -12.56
N LYS A 59 -4.13 -17.34 -13.50
CA LYS A 59 -3.91 -16.11 -14.26
C LYS A 59 -4.12 -16.33 -15.74
N MET A 60 -4.97 -15.51 -16.33
CA MET A 60 -5.14 -15.43 -17.77
C MET A 60 -4.62 -14.10 -18.27
N LYS A 61 -3.59 -14.12 -19.09
CA LYS A 61 -2.96 -12.91 -19.62
C LYS A 61 -3.00 -12.88 -21.14
N LYS A 62 -3.30 -11.70 -21.68
CA LYS A 62 -3.16 -11.38 -23.10
C LYS A 62 -2.58 -9.97 -23.20
N ASP A 63 -1.40 -9.86 -23.78
CA ASP A 63 -0.62 -8.63 -23.80
C ASP A 63 -0.42 -8.09 -22.36
N ASP A 64 -0.81 -6.86 -22.08
CA ASP A 64 -0.75 -6.29 -20.74
C ASP A 64 -2.07 -6.43 -19.96
N THR A 65 -3.10 -6.98 -20.57
CA THR A 65 -4.40 -7.28 -19.93
C THR A 65 -4.37 -8.64 -19.26
N TYR A 66 -4.83 -8.72 -18.01
CA TYR A 66 -4.94 -10.00 -17.31
C TYR A 66 -6.13 -10.05 -16.36
N GLY A 67 -6.59 -11.27 -16.11
CA GLY A 67 -7.46 -11.63 -15.00
C GLY A 67 -6.73 -12.62 -14.10
N LEU A 68 -6.82 -12.43 -12.81
CA LEU A 68 -6.18 -13.27 -11.80
C LEU A 68 -7.21 -13.67 -10.76
N TRP A 69 -7.18 -14.92 -10.34
CA TRP A 69 -7.81 -15.41 -9.13
C TRP A 69 -6.73 -16.02 -8.21
N GLY A 70 -6.72 -15.66 -6.94
CA GLY A 70 -5.74 -16.13 -5.97
C GLY A 70 -5.30 -15.02 -5.04
N HIS A 71 -4.16 -15.18 -4.39
CA HIS A 71 -3.52 -14.10 -3.65
C HIS A 71 -2.84 -13.12 -4.61
N TYR A 72 -3.09 -11.85 -4.43
CA TYR A 72 -2.48 -10.80 -5.23
C TYR A 72 -2.27 -9.53 -4.43
N LYS A 73 -1.41 -8.67 -4.94
CA LYS A 73 -1.20 -7.33 -4.42
C LYS A 73 -1.75 -6.31 -5.41
N ILE A 74 -2.50 -5.37 -4.89
CA ILE A 74 -2.91 -4.17 -5.63
C ILE A 74 -2.13 -2.96 -5.13
N GLY A 75 -1.83 -2.04 -6.04
CA GLY A 75 -1.13 -0.81 -5.71
C GLY A 75 -1.54 0.31 -6.66
N TYR A 76 -2.50 1.14 -6.26
CA TYR A 76 -2.89 2.34 -7.00
C TYR A 76 -2.08 3.52 -6.45
N MET A 77 -0.85 3.66 -6.97
CA MET A 77 0.18 4.57 -6.43
C MET A 77 0.31 5.87 -7.22
N ASP A 78 -0.49 6.07 -8.26
CA ASP A 78 -0.43 7.27 -9.11
C ASP A 78 -1.30 8.44 -8.58
N THR A 79 -1.96 8.24 -7.43
CA THR A 79 -2.66 9.27 -6.65
C THR A 79 -2.04 9.38 -5.26
N ASP A 80 -2.18 10.53 -4.63
CA ASP A 80 -1.69 10.78 -3.27
C ASP A 80 -2.80 10.66 -2.21
N LEU A 81 -4.03 11.02 -2.56
CA LEU A 81 -5.18 10.95 -1.64
C LEU A 81 -5.89 9.61 -1.66
N THR A 82 -5.97 8.97 -2.82
CA THR A 82 -6.77 7.75 -3.03
C THR A 82 -5.89 6.54 -3.34
N GLN A 83 -4.79 6.41 -2.61
CA GLN A 83 -3.91 5.26 -2.71
C GLN A 83 -4.59 4.03 -2.12
N VAL A 84 -4.57 2.92 -2.86
CA VAL A 84 -4.95 1.60 -2.36
C VAL A 84 -3.76 0.69 -2.56
N ASP A 85 -3.14 0.24 -1.48
CA ASP A 85 -2.00 -0.69 -1.48
C ASP A 85 -2.30 -1.82 -0.48
N ARG A 86 -2.77 -2.95 -1.00
CA ARG A 86 -3.25 -4.07 -0.19
C ARG A 86 -2.86 -5.42 -0.79
N GLY A 87 -2.65 -6.40 0.09
CA GLY A 87 -2.58 -7.81 -0.27
C GLY A 87 -3.94 -8.47 -0.06
N LEU A 88 -4.53 -9.04 -1.09
CA LEU A 88 -5.90 -9.55 -1.07
C LEU A 88 -5.96 -10.97 -1.63
N TYR A 89 -7.02 -11.71 -1.28
CA TYR A 89 -7.36 -12.99 -1.89
C TYR A 89 -8.70 -12.90 -2.62
N GLY A 90 -8.74 -13.27 -3.90
CA GLY A 90 -9.95 -13.21 -4.72
C GLY A 90 -9.67 -12.95 -6.19
N ALA A 91 -10.51 -12.14 -6.83
CA ALA A 91 -10.41 -11.79 -8.24
C ALA A 91 -9.77 -10.42 -8.45
N ASN A 92 -8.82 -10.35 -9.37
CA ASN A 92 -8.23 -9.11 -9.85
C ASN A 92 -8.32 -9.05 -11.38
N LEU A 93 -8.72 -7.91 -11.91
CA LEU A 93 -8.77 -7.62 -13.34
C LEU A 93 -7.92 -6.40 -13.64
N HIS A 94 -6.99 -6.54 -14.57
CA HIS A 94 -6.23 -5.45 -15.15
C HIS A 94 -6.46 -5.41 -16.67
N TYR A 95 -6.98 -4.30 -17.15
CA TYR A 95 -7.24 -4.09 -18.57
C TYR A 95 -6.43 -2.90 -19.07
N GLN A 96 -5.51 -3.17 -19.99
CA GLN A 96 -4.65 -2.16 -20.60
C GLN A 96 -4.51 -2.44 -22.09
N PRO A 97 -5.17 -1.66 -22.96
CA PRO A 97 -4.99 -1.74 -24.41
C PRO A 97 -3.60 -1.25 -24.82
N LEU A 98 -3.16 -1.65 -26.02
CA LEU A 98 -1.83 -1.30 -26.54
C LEU A 98 -1.71 0.18 -26.98
N GLU A 99 -2.81 0.93 -26.99
CA GLU A 99 -2.78 2.34 -27.36
C GLU A 99 -2.07 3.18 -26.29
N THR A 100 -1.08 3.96 -26.71
CA THR A 100 -0.31 4.84 -25.85
C THR A 100 -0.48 6.31 -26.25
N THR A 101 -0.18 7.19 -25.28
CA THR A 101 0.01 8.63 -25.55
C THR A 101 1.33 8.85 -26.29
N HIS A 102 1.55 10.06 -26.80
CA HIS A 102 2.83 10.46 -27.38
C HIS A 102 4.01 10.31 -26.41
N PHE A 103 3.74 10.33 -25.11
CA PHE A 103 4.75 10.19 -24.05
C PHE A 103 5.00 8.74 -23.62
N GLY A 104 4.30 7.77 -24.25
CA GLY A 104 4.51 6.34 -24.03
C GLY A 104 3.67 5.71 -22.92
N GLU A 105 2.77 6.47 -22.30
CA GLU A 105 1.88 5.93 -21.26
C GLU A 105 0.63 5.28 -21.88
N PRO A 106 0.07 4.25 -21.24
CA PRO A 106 -1.19 3.65 -21.73
C PRO A 106 -2.31 4.69 -21.73
N ARG A 107 -3.06 4.74 -22.83
CA ARG A 107 -4.16 5.70 -22.99
C ARG A 107 -5.34 5.39 -22.06
N LEU A 108 -5.60 4.11 -21.81
CA LEU A 108 -6.62 3.64 -20.89
C LEU A 108 -6.02 2.58 -19.99
N MET A 109 -6.34 2.63 -18.71
CA MET A 109 -6.09 1.55 -17.75
C MET A 109 -7.31 1.40 -16.86
N ILE A 110 -7.75 0.16 -16.68
CA ILE A 110 -8.84 -0.21 -15.79
C ILE A 110 -8.33 -1.32 -14.90
N ASP A 111 -8.35 -1.08 -13.62
CA ASP A 111 -8.08 -2.06 -12.59
C ASP A 111 -9.33 -2.27 -11.76
N GLY A 112 -9.64 -3.52 -11.44
CA GLY A 112 -10.76 -3.86 -10.58
C GLY A 112 -10.42 -5.07 -9.73
N PHE A 113 -10.96 -5.11 -8.53
CA PHE A 113 -10.79 -6.23 -7.62
C PHE A 113 -12.09 -6.52 -6.87
N ALA A 114 -12.25 -7.79 -6.53
CA ALA A 114 -13.26 -8.28 -5.61
C ALA A 114 -12.61 -9.39 -4.79
N ALA A 115 -12.56 -9.21 -3.49
CA ALA A 115 -11.86 -10.10 -2.59
C ALA A 115 -12.72 -10.41 -1.37
N ASP A 116 -12.62 -11.63 -0.91
CA ASP A 116 -13.00 -12.08 0.42
C ASP A 116 -11.70 -12.38 1.16
N PRO A 117 -11.05 -11.34 1.72
CA PRO A 117 -9.71 -11.51 2.25
C PRO A 117 -9.66 -12.38 3.49
N GLY A 118 -10.77 -12.55 4.24
CA GLY A 118 -10.77 -13.12 5.58
C GLY A 118 -9.74 -12.43 6.50
N THR A 119 -9.35 -11.20 6.15
CA THR A 119 -8.36 -10.38 6.87
C THR A 119 -8.86 -8.95 6.99
N VAL A 120 -8.37 -8.28 8.00
CA VAL A 120 -8.65 -6.86 8.27
C VAL A 120 -7.36 -6.06 8.10
N ALA A 121 -7.47 -4.86 7.53
CA ALA A 121 -6.34 -3.96 7.37
C ALA A 121 -5.97 -3.33 8.72
N GLY A 122 -4.69 -3.39 9.08
CA GLY A 122 -4.12 -2.76 10.27
C GLY A 122 -3.04 -1.74 9.89
N ARG A 123 -2.89 -0.73 10.77
CA ARG A 123 -1.81 0.23 10.69
C ARG A 123 -1.25 0.51 12.08
N ASP A 124 0.06 0.37 12.22
CA ASP A 124 0.77 0.72 13.44
C ASP A 124 1.80 1.81 13.19
N GLU A 125 1.88 2.72 14.14
CA GLU A 125 2.85 3.80 14.17
C GLU A 125 3.75 3.64 15.39
N LEU A 126 4.93 3.09 15.18
CA LEU A 126 5.87 2.74 16.24
C LEU A 126 6.98 3.76 16.29
N ARG A 127 7.14 4.46 17.41
CA ARG A 127 8.23 5.39 17.58
C ARG A 127 9.57 4.67 17.65
N GLY A 128 10.60 5.24 17.04
CA GLY A 128 11.96 4.73 17.12
C GLY A 128 12.45 4.70 18.58
N THR A 129 12.92 3.53 19.03
CA THR A 129 13.39 3.29 20.41
C THR A 129 14.91 3.27 20.55
N GLY A 130 15.64 3.38 19.44
CA GLY A 130 17.08 3.11 19.39
C GLY A 130 17.41 1.62 19.30
N GLY A 131 16.40 0.75 19.28
CA GLY A 131 16.51 -0.69 19.16
C GLY A 131 16.15 -1.21 17.77
N SER A 132 16.28 -2.52 17.59
CA SER A 132 15.93 -3.23 16.35
C SER A 132 14.64 -4.04 16.44
N LEU A 133 14.09 -4.22 17.65
CA LEU A 133 12.96 -5.09 17.90
C LEU A 133 11.68 -4.27 18.08
N TYR A 134 10.66 -4.61 17.28
CA TYR A 134 9.35 -3.98 17.32
C TYR A 134 8.26 -5.04 17.27
N TYR A 135 7.08 -4.74 17.83
CA TYR A 135 5.92 -5.59 17.79
C TYR A 135 4.76 -4.83 17.17
N LEU A 136 3.99 -5.51 16.34
CA LEU A 136 2.72 -5.01 15.82
C LEU A 136 1.62 -5.18 16.86
N SER A 137 0.60 -4.34 16.80
CA SER A 137 -0.56 -4.42 17.69
C SER A 137 -1.38 -5.68 17.45
N ARG A 138 -1.28 -6.25 16.25
CA ARG A 138 -2.03 -7.45 15.84
C ARG A 138 -1.06 -8.59 15.52
N GLN A 139 -1.55 -9.79 15.79
CA GLN A 139 -0.89 -11.06 15.47
C GLN A 139 -1.55 -11.69 14.23
N ASP A 140 -1.07 -12.84 13.79
CA ASP A 140 -1.60 -13.56 12.63
C ASP A 140 -1.65 -12.68 11.36
N VAL A 141 -0.56 -11.98 11.13
CA VAL A 141 -0.38 -11.11 9.97
C VAL A 141 -0.29 -11.95 8.70
N LEU A 142 -1.02 -11.56 7.66
CA LEU A 142 -0.96 -12.23 6.37
C LEU A 142 0.45 -12.08 5.75
N PRO A 143 1.17 -13.18 5.50
CA PRO A 143 2.51 -13.12 4.96
C PRO A 143 2.59 -12.34 3.65
N GLY A 144 3.51 -11.37 3.61
CA GLY A 144 3.75 -10.53 2.44
C GLY A 144 2.74 -9.41 2.21
N SER A 145 1.75 -9.24 3.09
CA SER A 145 0.85 -8.07 3.05
C SER A 145 1.49 -6.82 3.64
N GLU A 146 2.51 -6.99 4.48
CA GLU A 146 3.14 -5.90 5.19
C GLU A 146 3.83 -4.90 4.27
N ARG A 147 3.75 -3.63 4.67
CA ARG A 147 4.47 -2.49 4.09
C ARG A 147 5.06 -1.67 5.22
N LEU A 148 6.36 -1.75 5.34
CA LEU A 148 7.09 -1.01 6.36
C LEU A 148 7.78 0.20 5.74
N ARG A 149 7.68 1.33 6.42
CA ARG A 149 8.42 2.54 6.08
C ARG A 149 8.89 3.27 7.31
N ILE A 150 10.00 3.96 7.19
CA ILE A 150 10.47 4.90 8.19
C ILE A 150 9.98 6.29 7.80
N GLU A 151 9.36 6.98 8.74
CA GLU A 151 8.97 8.38 8.60
C GLU A 151 9.74 9.23 9.59
N VAL A 152 10.24 10.37 9.11
CA VAL A 152 10.74 11.44 9.96
C VAL A 152 9.68 12.52 10.00
N ARG A 153 9.19 12.86 11.18
CA ARG A 153 8.13 13.83 11.36
C ARG A 153 8.66 15.06 12.08
N ASP A 154 8.19 16.22 11.65
CA ASP A 154 8.49 17.47 12.35
C ASP A 154 7.97 17.42 13.78
N LYS A 155 8.82 17.77 14.74
CA LYS A 155 8.53 17.65 16.18
C LYS A 155 7.42 18.59 16.66
N ASP A 156 7.20 19.71 15.96
CA ASP A 156 6.26 20.73 16.38
C ASP A 156 4.92 20.63 15.63
N SER A 157 4.94 20.24 14.34
CA SER A 157 3.75 20.16 13.49
C SER A 157 3.29 18.72 13.22
N GLY A 158 4.14 17.71 13.45
CA GLY A 158 3.87 16.31 13.10
C GLY A 158 3.91 16.02 11.60
N VAL A 159 4.25 17.00 10.77
CA VAL A 159 4.32 16.85 9.31
C VAL A 159 5.45 15.89 8.94
N VAL A 160 5.17 14.98 8.01
CA VAL A 160 6.17 14.05 7.49
C VAL A 160 7.16 14.79 6.61
N LEU A 161 8.41 14.85 7.05
CA LEU A 161 9.52 15.51 6.36
C LEU A 161 10.29 14.58 5.43
N GLY A 162 10.29 13.28 5.73
CA GLY A 162 10.99 12.30 4.92
C GLY A 162 10.43 10.91 5.12
N VAL A 163 10.47 10.10 4.05
CA VAL A 163 10.00 8.72 4.02
C VAL A 163 11.05 7.83 3.39
N LYS A 164 11.34 6.70 4.02
CA LYS A 164 12.14 5.61 3.47
C LYS A 164 11.31 4.32 3.51
N ASN A 165 10.95 3.78 2.35
CA ASN A 165 10.34 2.46 2.26
C ASN A 165 11.38 1.38 2.54
N LEU A 166 10.98 0.37 3.30
CA LEU A 166 11.83 -0.74 3.70
C LEU A 166 11.59 -1.95 2.81
N VAL A 167 12.65 -2.70 2.57
CA VAL A 167 12.61 -3.91 1.73
C VAL A 167 12.72 -5.13 2.64
N PRO A 168 11.77 -6.11 2.54
CA PRO A 168 11.83 -7.36 3.28
C PRO A 168 13.17 -8.07 3.09
N ILE A 169 13.65 -8.74 4.12
CA ILE A 169 14.92 -9.50 4.16
C ILE A 169 16.16 -8.60 4.20
N LEU A 170 16.17 -7.47 3.49
CA LEU A 170 17.32 -6.55 3.48
C LEU A 170 17.30 -5.57 4.65
N ASP A 171 16.16 -4.94 4.89
CA ASP A 171 16.00 -3.91 5.93
C ASP A 171 15.36 -4.47 7.21
N TYR A 172 14.57 -5.55 7.10
CA TYR A 172 13.88 -6.17 8.23
C TYR A 172 13.56 -7.66 7.99
N ASP A 173 13.30 -8.37 9.08
CA ASP A 173 12.70 -9.70 9.13
C ASP A 173 11.43 -9.63 9.98
N ILE A 174 10.38 -10.39 9.62
CA ILE A 174 9.09 -10.39 10.32
C ILE A 174 8.66 -11.82 10.66
N ASP A 175 8.23 -11.99 11.91
CA ASP A 175 7.50 -13.18 12.37
C ASP A 175 6.00 -12.86 12.29
N TYR A 176 5.36 -13.36 11.24
CA TYR A 176 3.97 -13.05 10.93
C TYR A 176 2.98 -13.54 11.99
N LEU A 177 3.27 -14.69 12.63
CA LEU A 177 2.41 -15.23 13.67
C LEU A 177 2.39 -14.35 14.92
N GLN A 178 3.56 -13.80 15.30
CA GLN A 178 3.71 -12.96 16.49
C GLN A 178 3.53 -11.47 16.20
N GLY A 179 3.49 -11.07 14.94
CA GLY A 179 3.57 -9.65 14.57
C GLY A 179 4.89 -9.00 14.97
N ARG A 180 5.98 -9.77 15.05
CA ARG A 180 7.27 -9.30 15.52
C ARG A 180 8.18 -8.90 14.36
N ILE A 181 8.69 -7.68 14.41
CA ILE A 181 9.60 -7.12 13.40
C ILE A 181 11.00 -7.00 14.00
N LEU A 182 11.99 -7.52 13.28
CA LEU A 182 13.40 -7.36 13.59
C LEU A 182 14.06 -6.54 12.48
N MET A 183 14.43 -5.31 12.79
CA MET A 183 15.13 -4.41 11.88
C MET A 183 16.58 -4.85 11.69
N ALA A 184 17.09 -4.82 10.46
CA ALA A 184 18.50 -5.08 10.17
C ALA A 184 19.44 -4.05 10.80
N GLN A 185 18.96 -2.83 10.99
CA GLN A 185 19.67 -1.76 11.69
C GLN A 185 18.77 -1.16 12.78
N PRO A 186 19.31 -0.80 13.96
CA PRO A 186 18.55 -0.13 14.98
C PRO A 186 17.91 1.16 14.48
N LEU A 187 16.64 1.40 14.82
CA LEU A 187 15.92 2.59 14.44
C LEU A 187 16.13 3.68 15.51
N SER A 188 16.79 4.74 15.13
CA SER A 188 17.07 5.88 16.02
C SER A 188 15.80 6.54 16.53
N ILE A 189 15.83 7.09 17.74
CA ILE A 189 14.71 7.84 18.34
C ILE A 189 14.47 9.15 17.57
N THR A 190 15.56 9.76 17.10
CA THR A 190 15.54 11.00 16.32
C THR A 190 16.35 10.84 15.05
N ALA A 191 16.01 11.60 14.02
CA ALA A 191 16.73 11.59 12.77
C ALA A 191 18.15 12.15 12.95
N ASP A 192 19.12 11.35 12.48
CA ASP A 192 20.51 11.78 12.29
C ASP A 192 20.72 12.09 10.80
N ASP A 193 21.72 12.93 10.49
CA ASP A 193 22.10 13.33 9.13
C ASP A 193 22.41 12.15 8.18
N ASN A 194 22.60 10.95 8.72
CA ASN A 194 22.94 9.74 7.98
C ASN A 194 21.73 8.89 7.51
N LEU A 195 20.52 9.14 8.03
CA LEU A 195 19.35 8.30 7.74
C LEU A 195 18.62 8.66 6.45
N LEU A 196 18.72 9.90 6.01
CA LEU A 196 18.11 10.39 4.79
C LEU A 196 19.07 11.33 4.09
N VAL A 197 19.20 11.22 2.79
CA VAL A 197 20.07 12.08 1.97
C VAL A 197 19.74 13.56 2.22
N SER A 198 20.57 14.16 3.05
CA SER A 198 20.84 15.59 3.24
C SER A 198 19.68 16.59 3.05
N THR A 199 19.08 16.98 4.17
CA THR A 199 18.67 18.38 4.36
C THR A 199 18.91 18.72 5.84
N GLU A 200 19.66 19.76 6.11
CA GLU A 200 20.08 20.23 7.45
C GLU A 200 18.92 20.49 8.45
N SER A 201 17.68 20.48 7.98
CA SER A 201 16.48 20.75 8.78
C SER A 201 15.82 19.51 9.41
N ILE A 202 16.32 18.30 9.15
CA ILE A 202 15.69 17.03 9.58
C ILE A 202 16.22 16.57 10.93
N SER A 203 17.42 16.99 11.33
CA SER A 203 18.08 16.55 12.55
C SER A 203 17.30 16.88 13.83
N GLY A 204 17.16 15.89 14.70
CA GLY A 204 16.44 16.02 15.98
C GLY A 204 14.92 15.80 15.92
N ASN A 205 14.36 15.56 14.75
CA ASN A 205 12.96 15.22 14.60
C ASN A 205 12.68 13.75 14.90
N PRO A 206 11.51 13.39 15.47
CA PRO A 206 11.19 12.03 15.83
C PRO A 206 11.10 11.12 14.58
N VAL A 207 11.56 9.88 14.78
CA VAL A 207 11.51 8.83 13.74
C VAL A 207 10.45 7.81 14.12
N TYR A 208 9.66 7.40 13.14
CA TYR A 208 8.62 6.39 13.30
C TYR A 208 8.82 5.26 12.31
N LEU A 209 8.59 4.03 12.76
CA LEU A 209 8.34 2.89 11.92
C LEU A 209 6.83 2.81 11.70
N VAL A 210 6.38 3.03 10.48
CA VAL A 210 4.97 2.90 10.11
C VAL A 210 4.80 1.56 9.39
N ALA A 211 3.97 0.71 9.96
CA ALA A 211 3.61 -0.58 9.43
C ALA A 211 2.16 -0.56 8.95
N ARG A 212 1.92 -1.05 7.75
CA ARG A 212 0.59 -1.38 7.21
C ARG A 212 0.59 -2.84 6.89
N TYR A 213 -0.47 -3.54 7.23
CA TYR A 213 -0.54 -4.98 7.05
C TYR A 213 -1.99 -5.46 7.08
N GLU A 214 -2.21 -6.67 6.62
CA GLU A 214 -3.48 -7.39 6.81
C GLU A 214 -3.28 -8.45 7.88
N PHE A 215 -4.25 -8.64 8.75
CA PHE A 215 -4.21 -9.67 9.79
C PHE A 215 -5.53 -10.42 9.88
N THR A 216 -5.50 -11.64 10.40
CA THR A 216 -6.71 -12.45 10.64
C THR A 216 -7.21 -12.19 12.05
N PRO A 217 -8.38 -11.58 12.25
CA PRO A 217 -8.91 -11.33 13.59
C PRO A 217 -9.46 -12.59 14.22
N GLY A 218 -8.76 -13.15 15.20
CA GLY A 218 -9.25 -14.22 16.07
C GLY A 218 -9.53 -15.55 15.37
N PHE A 219 -10.51 -16.31 15.91
CA PHE A 219 -10.89 -17.65 15.45
C PHE A 219 -12.11 -17.65 14.52
N GLU A 220 -12.72 -16.52 14.26
CA GLU A 220 -13.84 -16.38 13.34
C GLU A 220 -13.31 -15.76 12.05
N ASP A 221 -13.59 -16.40 10.89
CA ASP A 221 -13.34 -15.77 9.61
C ASP A 221 -14.22 -14.51 9.53
N PRO A 222 -13.63 -13.33 9.40
CA PRO A 222 -14.42 -12.13 9.20
C PRO A 222 -15.11 -12.24 7.85
N ASP A 223 -16.42 -12.04 7.85
CA ASP A 223 -17.23 -11.94 6.62
C ASP A 223 -16.96 -10.55 6.02
N VAL A 224 -15.79 -10.39 5.39
CA VAL A 224 -15.31 -9.13 4.84
C VAL A 224 -15.32 -9.21 3.33
N LEU A 225 -16.11 -8.37 2.69
CA LEU A 225 -16.10 -8.20 1.26
C LEU A 225 -15.36 -6.89 0.90
N ALA A 226 -14.24 -7.02 0.22
CA ALA A 226 -13.49 -5.88 -0.29
C ALA A 226 -13.67 -5.80 -1.81
N VAL A 227 -14.19 -4.70 -2.30
CA VAL A 227 -14.37 -4.45 -3.73
C VAL A 227 -13.82 -3.07 -4.09
N GLY A 228 -13.31 -2.93 -5.29
CA GLY A 228 -12.87 -1.62 -5.73
C GLY A 228 -12.18 -1.64 -7.09
N GLY A 229 -11.71 -0.49 -7.47
CA GLY A 229 -10.99 -0.34 -8.71
C GLY A 229 -10.53 1.08 -8.99
N ARG A 230 -9.70 1.17 -10.01
CA ARG A 230 -9.21 2.41 -10.56
C ARG A 230 -9.34 2.40 -12.07
N LEU A 231 -9.77 3.53 -12.60
CA LEU A 231 -9.78 3.79 -14.04
C LEU A 231 -9.03 5.09 -14.29
N HIS A 232 -8.14 5.10 -15.26
CA HIS A 232 -7.68 6.36 -15.82
C HIS A 232 -7.72 6.36 -17.33
N TYR A 233 -7.98 7.54 -17.89
CA TYR A 233 -8.08 7.74 -19.32
C TYR A 233 -7.43 9.06 -19.75
N TRP A 234 -6.55 8.99 -20.73
CA TRP A 234 -6.00 10.14 -21.41
C TRP A 234 -6.94 10.57 -22.55
N LEU A 235 -7.66 11.67 -22.34
CA LEU A 235 -8.52 12.27 -23.38
C LEU A 235 -7.71 12.64 -24.62
N ASN A 236 -6.52 13.14 -24.39
CA ASN A 236 -5.49 13.44 -25.39
C ASN A 236 -4.13 13.31 -24.70
N ASP A 237 -3.02 13.68 -25.37
CA ASP A 237 -1.69 13.55 -24.79
C ASP A 237 -1.42 14.50 -23.62
N TYR A 238 -2.33 15.44 -23.35
CA TYR A 238 -2.15 16.51 -22.36
C TYR A 238 -3.12 16.46 -21.18
N VAL A 239 -4.22 15.73 -21.29
CA VAL A 239 -5.29 15.69 -20.29
C VAL A 239 -5.61 14.26 -19.89
N LYS A 240 -5.39 13.93 -18.62
CA LYS A 240 -5.77 12.65 -18.01
C LYS A 240 -6.85 12.88 -16.97
N ILE A 241 -7.83 12.01 -16.93
CA ILE A 241 -8.83 11.88 -15.88
C ILE A 241 -8.68 10.51 -15.23
N GLY A 242 -8.71 10.46 -13.92
CA GLY A 242 -8.72 9.23 -13.14
C GLY A 242 -9.89 9.20 -12.15
N VAL A 243 -10.35 7.99 -11.85
CA VAL A 243 -11.37 7.71 -10.84
C VAL A 243 -10.92 6.51 -10.04
N THR A 244 -11.00 6.59 -8.74
CA THR A 244 -10.73 5.47 -7.81
C THR A 244 -11.93 5.30 -6.90
N ALA A 245 -12.33 4.05 -6.67
CA ALA A 245 -13.34 3.71 -5.67
C ALA A 245 -12.97 2.39 -5.02
N SER A 246 -13.14 2.30 -3.71
CA SER A 246 -13.05 1.05 -2.96
C SER A 246 -14.06 1.06 -1.82
N GLN A 247 -14.52 -0.13 -1.47
CA GLN A 247 -15.46 -0.38 -0.40
C GLN A 247 -15.01 -1.65 0.32
N ASP A 248 -14.92 -1.57 1.63
CA ASP A 248 -14.69 -2.69 2.52
C ASP A 248 -15.93 -2.83 3.41
N GLU A 249 -16.62 -3.95 3.30
CA GLU A 249 -17.79 -4.29 4.10
C GLU A 249 -17.34 -5.31 5.15
N GLU A 250 -17.32 -4.92 6.39
CA GLU A 250 -17.09 -5.77 7.56
C GLU A 250 -18.38 -5.85 8.36
N ALA A 251 -18.64 -6.95 9.06
CA ALA A 251 -19.94 -7.32 9.66
C ALA A 251 -20.70 -6.17 10.39
N ASP A 252 -19.99 -5.21 10.97
CA ASP A 252 -20.56 -4.08 11.71
C ASP A 252 -20.09 -2.70 11.21
N THR A 253 -19.19 -2.64 10.23
CA THR A 253 -18.64 -1.38 9.73
C THR A 253 -18.42 -1.41 8.23
N GLU A 254 -18.73 -0.31 7.58
CA GLU A 254 -18.50 -0.10 6.16
C GLU A 254 -17.49 1.02 5.98
N ASN A 255 -16.42 0.75 5.25
CA ASN A 255 -15.45 1.75 4.86
C ASN A 255 -15.51 1.98 3.36
N SER A 256 -15.72 3.19 2.93
CA SER A 256 -15.69 3.56 1.52
C SER A 256 -14.66 4.65 1.23
N LEU A 257 -14.04 4.56 0.06
CA LEU A 257 -13.14 5.55 -0.49
C LEU A 257 -13.54 5.83 -1.93
N GLN A 258 -13.73 7.10 -2.24
CA GLN A 258 -14.00 7.56 -3.61
C GLN A 258 -13.09 8.73 -3.95
N GLY A 259 -12.61 8.80 -5.17
CA GLY A 259 -11.80 9.91 -5.58
C GLY A 259 -11.72 10.10 -7.09
N ILE A 260 -11.41 11.33 -7.44
CA ILE A 260 -11.25 11.76 -8.82
C ILE A 260 -9.94 12.54 -8.91
N ASP A 261 -9.19 12.29 -9.97
CA ASP A 261 -7.99 13.03 -10.30
C ASP A 261 -8.01 13.56 -11.74
N LEU A 262 -7.46 14.74 -11.91
CA LEU A 262 -7.26 15.41 -13.19
C LEU A 262 -5.80 15.80 -13.33
N THR A 263 -5.15 15.36 -14.40
CA THR A 263 -3.79 15.80 -14.74
C THR A 263 -3.81 16.60 -16.05
N LEU A 264 -3.29 17.82 -15.98
CA LEU A 264 -3.03 18.66 -17.13
C LEU A 264 -1.53 18.79 -17.30
N ARG A 265 -0.98 18.37 -18.44
CA ARG A 265 0.46 18.46 -18.67
C ARG A 265 0.77 19.16 -20.01
N ARG A 266 1.85 19.89 -20.02
CA ARG A 266 2.46 20.44 -21.23
C ARG A 266 3.60 19.55 -21.70
N SER A 267 4.38 19.03 -20.77
CA SER A 267 5.52 18.14 -20.98
C SER A 267 5.65 17.14 -19.83
N SER A 268 6.62 16.25 -19.87
CA SER A 268 6.96 15.36 -18.75
C SER A 268 7.44 16.10 -17.50
N GLU A 269 7.92 17.35 -17.63
CA GLU A 269 8.43 18.16 -16.53
C GLU A 269 7.43 19.22 -16.06
N SER A 270 6.48 19.64 -16.92
CA SER A 270 5.51 20.69 -16.63
C SER A 270 4.08 20.16 -16.66
N TRP A 271 3.46 20.09 -15.47
CA TRP A 271 2.13 19.57 -15.30
C TRP A 271 1.45 20.13 -14.02
N ILE A 272 0.15 20.04 -14.00
CA ILE A 272 -0.70 20.32 -12.84
C ILE A 272 -1.56 19.08 -12.61
N LYS A 273 -1.62 18.60 -11.36
CA LYS A 273 -2.48 17.51 -10.93
C LYS A 273 -3.40 18.01 -9.83
N VAL A 274 -4.67 17.71 -9.95
CA VAL A 274 -5.69 18.02 -8.95
C VAL A 274 -6.34 16.71 -8.54
N GLU A 275 -6.42 16.46 -7.26
CA GLU A 275 -7.06 15.30 -6.67
C GLU A 275 -8.10 15.72 -5.65
N THR A 276 -9.20 15.00 -5.61
CA THR A 276 -10.18 15.05 -4.52
C THR A 276 -10.56 13.65 -4.12
N GLY A 277 -10.72 13.44 -2.82
CA GLY A 277 -11.14 12.20 -2.22
C GLY A 277 -12.22 12.43 -1.18
N ARG A 278 -13.08 11.43 -1.00
CA ARG A 278 -14.09 11.35 0.05
C ARG A 278 -14.05 9.95 0.64
N THR A 279 -14.12 9.88 1.93
CA THR A 279 -14.17 8.64 2.68
C THR A 279 -15.38 8.63 3.61
N GLU A 280 -15.90 7.46 3.89
CA GLU A 280 -16.98 7.21 4.83
C GLU A 280 -16.65 5.94 5.60
N GLY A 281 -16.84 5.97 6.91
CA GLY A 281 -16.53 4.88 7.81
C GLY A 281 -15.41 5.18 8.80
N PRO A 282 -15.16 4.29 9.77
CA PRO A 282 -14.16 4.49 10.83
C PRO A 282 -12.70 4.45 10.34
N GLY A 283 -12.48 4.03 9.09
CA GLY A 283 -11.14 3.89 8.53
C GLY A 283 -10.42 2.61 8.99
N SER A 284 -9.13 2.53 8.68
CA SER A 284 -8.29 1.41 9.12
C SER A 284 -7.98 1.51 10.61
N LEU A 285 -7.97 0.38 11.30
CA LEU A 285 -7.50 0.31 12.69
C LEU A 285 -6.06 0.83 12.77
N THR A 286 -5.85 1.89 13.52
CA THR A 286 -4.52 2.48 13.73
C THR A 286 -4.18 2.40 15.22
N ALA A 287 -2.99 1.88 15.52
CA ALA A 287 -2.45 1.83 16.86
C ALA A 287 -1.12 2.58 16.94
N GLY A 288 -0.90 3.34 17.98
CA GLY A 288 0.34 4.06 18.25
C GLY A 288 1.12 3.41 19.38
N SER A 289 2.45 3.41 19.29
CA SER A 289 3.32 2.96 20.39
C SER A 289 4.58 3.79 20.46
N ASP A 290 4.92 4.25 21.67
CA ASP A 290 6.14 5.00 21.96
C ASP A 290 7.28 4.11 22.46
N ASP A 291 7.04 2.85 22.76
CA ASP A 291 7.97 1.90 23.37
C ASP A 291 8.36 0.71 22.47
N GLY A 292 7.97 0.77 21.19
CA GLY A 292 8.30 -0.26 20.20
C GLY A 292 7.27 -1.40 20.10
N GLY A 293 6.06 -1.20 20.60
CA GLY A 293 4.97 -2.15 20.47
C GLY A 293 4.77 -3.04 21.70
N TYR A 294 5.27 -2.63 22.88
CA TYR A 294 4.97 -3.29 24.14
C TYR A 294 3.68 -2.78 24.78
N ASP A 295 3.36 -1.51 24.54
CA ASP A 295 2.11 -0.88 24.91
C ASP A 295 1.59 -0.06 23.74
N PHE A 296 0.28 -0.09 23.50
CA PHE A 296 -0.36 0.59 22.40
C PHE A 296 -1.44 1.55 22.91
N ASP A 297 -1.33 2.78 22.50
CA ASP A 297 -2.43 3.73 22.58
C ASP A 297 -3.39 3.45 21.41
N GLU A 298 -4.60 3.02 21.74
CA GLU A 298 -5.67 3.00 20.74
C GLU A 298 -5.97 4.45 20.40
N VAL A 299 -5.78 4.81 19.14
CA VAL A 299 -6.21 6.12 18.65
C VAL A 299 -7.73 6.04 18.48
N ASP A 300 -8.45 6.49 19.50
CA ASP A 300 -9.90 6.65 19.43
C ASP A 300 -10.22 7.66 18.33
N PHE A 301 -10.57 7.15 17.16
CA PHE A 301 -11.13 8.01 16.12
C PHE A 301 -12.51 8.48 16.61
N LEU A 302 -12.61 9.78 16.76
CA LEU A 302 -13.82 10.59 17.00
C LEU A 302 -15.15 9.78 16.95
N GLY A 303 -15.43 9.13 17.98
CA GLY A 303 -16.66 8.70 18.64
C GLY A 303 -17.92 8.27 17.85
N ASP A 304 -17.97 8.35 16.53
CA ASP A 304 -19.12 7.95 15.73
C ASP A 304 -18.70 7.08 14.54
N ASN A 305 -19.33 5.94 14.39
CA ASN A 305 -19.09 4.93 13.34
C ASN A 305 -19.43 5.41 11.91
N GLU A 306 -19.80 6.66 11.72
CA GLU A 306 -20.19 7.25 10.44
C GLU A 306 -19.41 8.56 10.19
N THR A 307 -18.09 8.49 10.18
CA THR A 307 -17.29 9.68 9.87
C THR A 307 -17.16 9.82 8.36
N GLU A 308 -17.82 10.82 7.81
CA GLU A 308 -17.65 11.25 6.43
C GLU A 308 -16.61 12.37 6.41
N ALA A 309 -15.59 12.24 5.59
CA ALA A 309 -14.54 13.24 5.46
C ALA A 309 -14.05 13.37 4.02
N SER A 310 -13.56 14.56 3.69
CA SER A 310 -13.07 14.91 2.36
C SER A 310 -11.62 15.35 2.40
N ALA A 311 -10.96 15.21 1.27
CA ALA A 311 -9.63 15.76 1.06
C ALA A 311 -9.49 16.30 -0.37
N TYR A 312 -8.63 17.31 -0.52
CA TYR A 312 -8.22 17.76 -1.83
C TYR A 312 -6.73 18.07 -1.87
N ARG A 313 -6.15 17.93 -3.05
CA ARG A 313 -4.74 18.20 -3.29
C ARG A 313 -4.51 18.79 -4.68
N VAL A 314 -3.60 19.73 -4.75
CA VAL A 314 -3.13 20.32 -6.01
C VAL A 314 -1.61 20.23 -6.03
N ASP A 315 -1.07 19.61 -7.04
CA ASP A 315 0.36 19.53 -7.31
C ASP A 315 0.68 20.27 -8.60
N VAL A 316 1.74 21.03 -8.58
CA VAL A 316 2.25 21.77 -9.74
C VAL A 316 3.73 21.47 -9.92
N SER A 317 4.10 21.08 -11.12
CA SER A 317 5.50 20.93 -11.54
C SER A 317 5.77 21.81 -12.75
N LEU A 318 6.84 22.57 -12.71
CA LEU A 318 7.26 23.46 -13.78
C LEU A 318 8.73 23.22 -14.13
N GLY A 319 8.97 22.67 -15.30
CA GLY A 319 10.30 22.48 -15.86
C GLY A 319 10.84 23.81 -16.41
N ALA A 320 12.03 24.19 -15.98
CA ALA A 320 12.64 25.43 -16.44
C ALA A 320 12.85 25.49 -17.97
N LYS A 321 13.01 24.34 -18.62
CA LYS A 321 13.13 24.23 -20.09
C LYS A 321 11.86 24.62 -20.83
N ASP A 322 10.69 24.44 -20.22
CA ASP A 322 9.41 24.80 -20.84
C ASP A 322 9.12 26.31 -20.78
N ILE A 323 9.89 27.03 -19.95
CA ILE A 323 9.76 28.48 -19.75
C ILE A 323 10.90 29.23 -20.45
N PHE A 324 12.12 28.72 -20.36
CA PHE A 324 13.35 29.33 -20.90
C PHE A 324 14.10 28.32 -21.75
N GLU A 325 14.55 28.69 -22.96
CA GLU A 325 15.28 27.79 -23.91
C GLU A 325 16.48 27.09 -23.29
N ASN A 326 17.20 27.72 -22.36
CA ASN A 326 18.36 27.19 -21.67
C ASN A 326 18.11 26.93 -20.18
N GLY A 327 16.86 26.91 -19.77
CA GLY A 327 16.48 26.69 -18.37
C GLY A 327 16.94 25.32 -17.84
N ARG A 328 17.47 25.31 -16.63
CA ARG A 328 17.82 24.09 -15.91
C ARG A 328 17.15 24.09 -14.55
N GLY A 329 16.55 22.97 -14.20
CA GLY A 329 15.87 22.77 -12.92
C GLY A 329 14.37 22.61 -13.07
N ARG A 330 13.73 22.29 -11.95
CA ARG A 330 12.29 22.07 -11.81
C ARG A 330 11.83 22.77 -10.54
N LEU A 331 10.69 23.45 -10.61
CA LEU A 331 9.95 23.95 -9.45
C LEU A 331 8.77 23.02 -9.22
N THR A 332 8.64 22.51 -7.99
CA THR A 332 7.47 21.74 -7.56
C THR A 332 6.82 22.45 -6.38
N LEU A 333 5.52 22.56 -6.43
CA LEU A 333 4.68 23.10 -5.38
C LEU A 333 3.52 22.15 -5.16
N TYR A 334 3.07 22.00 -3.93
CA TYR A 334 1.81 21.33 -3.63
C TYR A 334 1.03 22.06 -2.56
N HIS A 335 -0.26 21.87 -2.58
CA HIS A 335 -1.18 22.25 -1.52
C HIS A 335 -2.14 21.11 -1.28
N GLN A 336 -2.32 20.74 -0.02
CA GLN A 336 -3.19 19.64 0.39
C GLN A 336 -3.97 20.07 1.63
N ASP A 337 -5.25 19.71 1.64
CA ASP A 337 -6.16 19.85 2.77
C ASP A 337 -6.87 18.53 2.99
N ARG A 338 -6.86 18.02 4.21
CA ARG A 338 -7.56 16.82 4.64
C ARG A 338 -8.34 17.11 5.90
N GLU A 339 -9.61 16.80 5.87
CA GLU A 339 -10.49 16.87 7.02
C GLU A 339 -10.17 15.74 8.02
N ALA A 340 -10.40 16.00 9.31
CA ALA A 340 -10.35 14.97 10.34
C ALA A 340 -11.33 13.84 10.00
N GLY A 341 -10.90 12.60 10.18
CA GLY A 341 -11.66 11.41 9.77
C GLY A 341 -11.39 10.93 8.35
N TYR A 342 -10.67 11.69 7.52
CA TYR A 342 -10.29 11.19 6.19
C TYR A 342 -9.39 9.96 6.31
N ALA A 343 -9.87 8.83 5.78
CA ALA A 343 -9.28 7.51 5.96
C ALA A 343 -9.21 6.72 4.65
N ALA A 344 -8.18 6.98 3.84
CA ALA A 344 -7.84 6.06 2.75
C ALA A 344 -7.19 4.78 3.32
N PRO A 345 -7.24 3.61 2.65
CA PRO A 345 -6.62 2.40 3.16
C PRO A 345 -5.17 2.62 3.60
N GLY A 346 -4.94 2.48 4.90
CA GLY A 346 -3.66 2.75 5.55
C GLY A 346 -3.29 4.23 5.69
N GLN A 347 -4.22 5.16 5.54
CA GLN A 347 -4.07 6.57 5.90
C GLN A 347 -5.27 6.98 6.72
N THR A 348 -5.04 7.46 7.93
CA THR A 348 -6.09 8.04 8.75
C THR A 348 -5.64 9.40 9.23
N THR A 349 -6.54 10.35 9.26
CA THR A 349 -6.28 11.73 9.65
C THR A 349 -7.10 12.04 10.89
N ASP A 350 -6.44 12.25 12.02
CA ASP A 350 -7.05 12.50 13.33
C ASP A 350 -7.51 13.95 13.54
N ARG A 351 -7.04 14.85 12.70
CA ARG A 351 -7.30 16.30 12.76
C ARG A 351 -7.26 16.89 11.37
N ASP A 352 -7.80 18.11 11.21
CA ASP A 352 -7.64 18.85 9.97
C ASP A 352 -6.18 19.14 9.68
N VAL A 353 -5.72 18.78 8.50
CA VAL A 353 -4.32 18.92 8.07
C VAL A 353 -4.23 19.72 6.80
N ILE A 354 -3.59 20.89 6.87
CA ILE A 354 -3.26 21.71 5.71
C ILE A 354 -1.76 21.70 5.49
N GLN A 355 -1.32 21.36 4.29
CA GLN A 355 0.11 21.25 3.91
C GLN A 355 0.39 22.02 2.62
N TYR A 356 1.58 22.64 2.53
CA TYR A 356 2.07 23.33 1.31
C TYR A 356 3.55 23.10 1.09
#